data_289f3522256e53fddbd0f672f18321ab
#
_entry.id   289f3522256e53fddbd0f672f18321ab
#
_cell.length_a   1.000
_cell.length_b   1.000
_cell.length_c   1.000
_cell.angle_alpha   90.00
_cell.angle_beta   90.00
_cell.angle_gamma   90.00
#
_symmetry.space_group_name_H-M   'P 1'
#
loop_
_entity.id
_entity.type
_entity.pdbx_description
1 polymer ?
#
loop_
_entity_poly.entity_id
_entity_poly.type
_entity_poly.pdbx_seq_one_letter_code
_entity_poly.pdbx_strand_id
1 'polypeptide(L)'
;MAFAQNLLNLYSKKEISKTEPLWGDAELEGILNSTFDFELTPDQVKAIQDIYKDLESGKLMDRLILGDVGFGKTEVAIRAAFRVVLHKKQVVLLAPTTILVKQHEEVFKNRLERFGLSIVSMSRLNSKEQDKKNLS
;
A
#
# COMPACT_ATOMS: atom_id res chain seq x y z
N MET A 1 2.95 25.46 -24.08
CA MET A 1 2.96 25.06 -22.73
C MET A 1 1.79 24.16 -22.35
N ALA A 2 1.39 23.30 -23.28
CA ALA A 2 0.31 22.33 -23.07
C ALA A 2 0.60 21.35 -21.90
N PHE A 3 1.88 20.98 -21.66
CA PHE A 3 2.26 20.07 -20.60
C PHE A 3 1.96 20.64 -19.19
N ALA A 4 2.33 21.89 -18.93
CA ALA A 4 2.08 22.55 -17.65
C ALA A 4 0.57 22.70 -17.39
N GLN A 5 -0.19 23.06 -18.41
CA GLN A 5 -1.65 23.17 -18.31
C GLN A 5 -2.31 21.81 -18.03
N ASN A 6 -1.87 20.75 -18.70
CA ASN A 6 -2.37 19.40 -18.45
C ASN A 6 -2.03 18.92 -17.04
N LEU A 7 -0.85 19.25 -16.52
CA LEU A 7 -0.44 18.92 -15.16
C LEU A 7 -1.30 19.64 -14.14
N LEU A 8 -1.55 20.94 -14.31
CA LEU A 8 -2.44 21.74 -13.46
C LEU A 8 -3.87 21.18 -13.47
N ASN A 9 -4.38 20.79 -14.64
CA ASN A 9 -5.70 20.20 -14.76
C ASN A 9 -5.79 18.85 -14.02
N LEU A 10 -4.74 18.03 -14.07
CA LEU A 10 -4.67 16.78 -13.32
C LEU A 10 -4.69 17.01 -11.81
N TYR A 11 -3.92 17.97 -11.30
CA TYR A 11 -3.91 18.31 -9.89
C TYR A 11 -5.25 18.88 -9.42
N SER A 12 -5.85 19.75 -10.20
CA SER A 12 -7.17 20.30 -9.90
C SER A 12 -8.24 19.20 -9.83
N LYS A 13 -8.23 18.24 -10.74
CA LYS A 13 -9.13 17.08 -10.72
C LYS A 13 -8.90 16.21 -9.49
N LYS A 14 -7.66 15.99 -9.07
CA LYS A 14 -7.34 15.24 -7.84
C LYS A 14 -7.89 15.94 -6.59
N GLU A 15 -7.74 17.25 -6.49
CA GLU A 15 -8.24 18.01 -5.34
C GLU A 15 -9.75 17.98 -5.22
N ILE A 16 -10.46 17.98 -6.34
CA ILE A 16 -11.93 17.95 -6.39
C ILE A 16 -12.45 16.52 -6.22
N SER A 17 -11.69 15.52 -6.67
CA SER A 17 -12.11 14.12 -6.61
C SER A 17 -12.20 13.63 -5.18
N LYS A 18 -13.31 12.96 -4.87
CA LYS A 18 -13.57 12.35 -3.58
C LYS A 18 -13.58 10.83 -3.72
N THR A 19 -13.20 10.17 -2.66
CA THR A 19 -13.33 8.72 -2.51
C THR A 19 -14.02 8.41 -1.19
N GLU A 20 -14.40 7.16 -1.03
CA GLU A 20 -14.96 6.70 0.23
C GLU A 20 -13.89 6.77 1.33
N PRO A 21 -14.19 7.36 2.51
CA PRO A 21 -13.28 7.31 3.64
C PRO A 21 -12.99 5.87 4.06
N LEU A 22 -11.71 5.56 4.27
CA LEU A 22 -11.25 4.25 4.69
C LEU A 22 -10.84 4.29 6.16
N TRP A 23 -11.79 3.95 7.03
CA TRP A 23 -11.58 3.90 8.47
C TRP A 23 -10.84 2.62 8.90
N GLY A 24 -10.10 2.71 9.98
CA GLY A 24 -9.42 1.57 10.55
C GLY A 24 -10.34 0.68 11.38
N ASP A 25 -9.86 -0.54 11.60
CA ASP A 25 -10.40 -1.50 12.55
C ASP A 25 -9.34 -1.70 13.65
N ALA A 26 -9.60 -1.16 14.84
CA ALA A 26 -8.63 -1.16 15.93
C ALA A 26 -8.23 -2.56 16.36
N GLU A 27 -9.14 -3.52 16.33
CA GLU A 27 -8.86 -4.91 16.71
C GLU A 27 -7.99 -5.60 15.66
N LEU A 28 -8.38 -5.58 14.40
CA LEU A 28 -7.64 -6.22 13.32
C LEU A 28 -6.29 -5.54 13.07
N GLU A 29 -6.23 -4.23 13.13
CA GLU A 29 -4.97 -3.50 13.02
C GLU A 29 -4.04 -3.77 14.22
N GLY A 30 -4.62 -3.93 15.41
CA GLY A 30 -3.88 -4.34 16.61
C GLY A 30 -3.25 -5.73 16.45
N ILE A 31 -3.97 -6.69 15.89
CA ILE A 31 -3.44 -8.02 15.59
C ILE A 31 -2.31 -7.93 14.56
N LEU A 32 -2.50 -7.17 13.48
CA LEU A 32 -1.45 -6.96 12.48
C LEU A 32 -0.20 -6.34 13.11
N ASN A 33 -0.38 -5.30 13.92
CA ASN A 33 0.73 -4.60 14.56
C ASN A 33 1.53 -5.50 15.50
N SER A 34 0.86 -6.43 16.18
CA SER A 34 1.52 -7.39 17.08
C SER A 34 2.43 -8.39 16.36
N THR A 35 2.29 -8.53 15.05
CA THR A 35 3.15 -9.39 14.22
C THR A 35 4.44 -8.73 13.75
N PHE A 36 4.61 -7.46 14.05
CA PHE A 36 5.84 -6.73 13.73
C PHE A 36 6.83 -6.87 14.89
N ASP A 37 7.94 -7.54 14.61
CA ASP A 37 8.93 -7.94 15.64
C ASP A 37 9.80 -6.78 16.13
N PHE A 38 9.64 -5.59 15.56
CA PHE A 38 10.45 -4.41 15.87
C PHE A 38 9.58 -3.27 16.38
N GLU A 39 10.19 -2.31 17.03
CA GLU A 39 9.54 -1.05 17.35
C GLU A 39 9.56 -0.10 16.15
N LEU A 40 8.46 0.63 15.96
CA LEU A 40 8.38 1.66 14.94
C LEU A 40 9.26 2.85 15.33
N THR A 41 10.01 3.37 14.37
CA THR A 41 10.70 4.65 14.55
C THR A 41 9.67 5.80 14.57
N PRO A 42 10.01 6.96 15.16
CA PRO A 42 9.12 8.13 15.13
C PRO A 42 8.70 8.55 13.71
N ASP A 43 9.61 8.43 12.74
CA ASP A 43 9.32 8.76 11.34
C ASP A 43 8.34 7.77 10.70
N GLN A 44 8.46 6.48 11.03
CA GLN A 44 7.49 5.46 10.59
C GLN A 44 6.11 5.73 11.18
N VAL A 45 6.04 6.02 12.47
CA VAL A 45 4.78 6.36 13.15
C VAL A 45 4.13 7.56 12.48
N LYS A 46 4.90 8.61 12.22
CA LYS A 46 4.41 9.81 11.55
C LYS A 46 3.89 9.51 10.15
N ALA A 47 4.65 8.75 9.36
CA ALA A 47 4.26 8.37 8.00
C ALA A 47 2.94 7.57 7.99
N ILE A 48 2.79 6.61 8.90
CA ILE A 48 1.56 5.81 9.04
C ILE A 48 0.38 6.70 9.43
N GLN A 49 0.56 7.60 10.39
CA GLN A 49 -0.49 8.52 10.81
C GLN A 49 -0.94 9.45 9.69
N ASP A 50 0.01 9.98 8.92
CA ASP A 50 -0.29 10.84 7.78
C ASP A 50 -1.07 10.09 6.68
N ILE A 51 -0.69 8.85 6.39
CA ILE A 51 -1.42 7.99 5.45
C ILE A 51 -2.84 7.71 5.96
N TYR A 52 -2.98 7.38 7.23
CA TYR A 52 -4.29 7.09 7.82
C TYR A 52 -5.22 8.31 7.76
N LYS A 53 -4.71 9.49 8.04
CA LYS A 53 -5.47 10.74 7.88
C LYS A 53 -5.92 10.96 6.43
N ASP A 54 -5.05 10.72 5.47
CA ASP A 54 -5.39 10.83 4.06
C ASP A 54 -6.50 9.83 3.68
N LEU A 55 -6.39 8.56 4.09
CA LEU A 55 -7.38 7.53 3.81
C LEU A 55 -8.74 7.83 4.45
N GLU A 56 -8.75 8.39 5.65
CA GLU A 56 -9.96 8.76 6.38
C GLU A 56 -10.60 10.06 5.85
N SER A 57 -9.85 10.89 5.14
CA SER A 57 -10.32 12.20 4.69
C SER A 57 -11.35 12.16 3.56
N GLY A 58 -11.48 11.04 2.87
CA GLY A 58 -12.32 10.95 1.66
C GLY A 58 -11.75 11.68 0.44
N LYS A 59 -10.51 12.12 0.50
CA LYS A 59 -9.76 12.69 -0.63
C LYS A 59 -8.87 11.62 -1.24
N LEU A 60 -8.57 11.75 -2.52
CA LEU A 60 -7.58 10.89 -3.16
C LEU A 60 -6.20 11.14 -2.54
N MET A 61 -5.60 10.10 -1.99
CA MET A 61 -4.25 10.17 -1.44
C MET A 61 -3.21 10.14 -2.57
N ASP A 62 -2.27 11.06 -2.52
CA ASP A 62 -1.07 11.08 -3.36
C ASP A 62 0.08 11.58 -2.48
N ARG A 63 0.76 10.63 -1.83
CA ARG A 63 1.75 10.94 -0.79
C ARG A 63 3.09 10.30 -1.10
N LEU A 64 4.14 11.10 -1.05
CA LEU A 64 5.52 10.65 -1.15
C LEU A 64 6.05 10.36 0.26
N ILE A 65 6.57 9.15 0.46
CA ILE A 65 7.25 8.74 1.69
C ILE A 65 8.75 8.71 1.42
N LEU A 66 9.47 9.58 2.08
CA LEU A 66 10.92 9.66 2.01
C LEU A 66 11.54 8.94 3.21
N GLY A 67 12.66 8.29 2.97
CA GLY A 67 13.42 7.62 4.02
C GLY A 67 14.69 6.99 3.46
N ASP A 68 15.68 6.86 4.31
CA ASP A 68 16.96 6.22 3.97
C ASP A 68 16.79 4.71 3.74
N VAL A 69 17.82 4.08 3.20
CA VAL A 69 17.92 2.62 3.11
C VAL A 69 17.77 2.04 4.52
N GLY A 70 16.84 1.09 4.69
CA GLY A 70 16.53 0.51 5.99
C GLY A 70 15.52 1.29 6.84
N PHE A 71 14.87 2.33 6.30
CA PHE A 71 13.80 3.07 6.99
C PHE A 71 12.58 2.20 7.35
N GLY A 72 12.44 1.02 6.74
CA GLY A 72 11.27 0.15 6.97
C GLY A 72 10.01 0.65 6.26
N LYS A 73 10.17 1.22 5.07
CA LYS A 73 9.04 1.69 4.23
C LYS A 73 8.06 0.58 3.89
N THR A 74 8.51 -0.67 3.84
CA THR A 74 7.67 -1.84 3.60
C THR A 74 6.63 -2.03 4.69
N GLU A 75 6.98 -1.83 5.97
CA GLU A 75 6.03 -1.88 7.08
C GLU A 75 4.94 -0.82 6.96
N VAL A 76 5.32 0.39 6.58
CA VAL A 76 4.38 1.48 6.30
C VAL A 76 3.42 1.08 5.17
N ALA A 77 3.93 0.50 4.09
CA ALA A 77 3.12 0.03 2.97
C ALA A 77 2.17 -1.12 3.37
N ILE A 78 2.62 -2.06 4.19
CA ILE A 78 1.79 -3.18 4.68
C ILE A 78 0.61 -2.63 5.48
N ARG A 79 0.83 -1.71 6.40
CA ARG A 79 -0.24 -1.12 7.22
C ARG A 79 -1.24 -0.32 6.40
N ALA A 80 -0.75 0.44 5.43
CA ALA A 80 -1.62 1.16 4.49
C ALA A 80 -2.47 0.20 3.64
N ALA A 81 -1.82 -0.81 3.06
CA ALA A 81 -2.49 -1.82 2.25
C ALA A 81 -3.55 -2.59 3.05
N PHE A 82 -3.24 -2.97 4.28
CA PHE A 82 -4.17 -3.68 5.15
C PHE A 82 -5.46 -2.89 5.38
N ARG A 83 -5.36 -1.61 5.69
CA ARG A 83 -6.53 -0.74 5.86
C ARG A 83 -7.39 -0.68 4.60
N VAL A 84 -6.77 -0.60 3.43
CA VAL A 84 -7.48 -0.56 2.15
C VAL A 84 -8.22 -1.87 1.88
N VAL A 85 -7.59 -3.03 2.09
CA VAL A 85 -8.21 -4.32 1.83
C VAL A 85 -9.31 -4.69 2.83
N LEU A 86 -9.30 -4.13 4.05
CA LEU A 86 -10.40 -4.25 5.00
C LEU A 86 -11.71 -3.69 4.45
N HIS A 87 -11.64 -2.73 3.55
CA HIS A 87 -12.78 -2.17 2.82
C HIS A 87 -13.10 -2.90 1.51
N LYS A 88 -12.61 -4.13 1.35
CA LYS A 88 -12.82 -4.97 0.15
C LYS A 88 -12.31 -4.32 -1.15
N LYS A 89 -11.28 -3.49 -1.05
CA LYS A 89 -10.61 -2.87 -2.18
C LYS A 89 -9.30 -3.59 -2.48
N GLN A 90 -8.84 -3.50 -3.71
CA GLN A 90 -7.58 -4.10 -4.15
C GLN A 90 -6.43 -3.13 -3.98
N VAL A 91 -5.25 -3.68 -3.73
CA VAL A 91 -3.99 -2.95 -3.66
C VAL A 91 -3.02 -3.52 -4.68
N VAL A 92 -2.35 -2.65 -5.39
CA VAL A 92 -1.28 -3.02 -6.32
C VAL A 92 0.02 -2.40 -5.84
N LEU A 93 1.04 -3.23 -5.65
CA LEU A 93 2.39 -2.79 -5.29
C LEU A 93 3.32 -2.99 -6.50
N LEU A 94 3.94 -1.91 -6.94
CA LEU A 94 4.90 -1.94 -8.04
C LEU A 94 6.33 -1.92 -7.50
N ALA A 95 7.18 -2.76 -8.09
CA ALA A 95 8.60 -2.80 -7.80
C ALA A 95 9.42 -2.87 -9.09
N PRO A 96 10.62 -2.27 -9.13
CA PRO A 96 11.38 -2.13 -10.36
C PRO A 96 12.06 -3.41 -10.85
N THR A 97 12.21 -4.41 -10.00
CA THR A 97 12.90 -5.68 -10.35
C THR A 97 12.09 -6.89 -9.93
N THR A 98 12.31 -8.02 -10.63
CA THR A 98 11.67 -9.30 -10.31
C THR A 98 12.08 -9.80 -8.92
N ILE A 99 13.31 -9.56 -8.49
CA ILE A 99 13.81 -9.93 -7.15
C ILE A 99 13.04 -9.17 -6.08
N LEU A 100 12.86 -7.86 -6.23
CA LEU A 100 12.09 -7.06 -5.29
C LEU A 100 10.61 -7.46 -5.25
N VAL A 101 10.01 -7.78 -6.40
CA VAL A 101 8.65 -8.32 -6.45
C VAL A 101 8.52 -9.58 -5.58
N LYS A 102 9.45 -10.52 -5.71
CA LYS A 102 9.46 -11.75 -4.91
C LYS A 102 9.65 -11.47 -3.42
N GLN A 103 10.58 -10.61 -3.07
CA GLN A 103 10.80 -10.23 -1.67
C GLN A 103 9.56 -9.60 -1.06
N HIS A 104 8.92 -8.69 -1.76
CA HIS A 104 7.68 -8.07 -1.29
C HIS A 104 6.54 -9.08 -1.19
N GLU A 105 6.39 -9.98 -2.15
CA GLU A 105 5.40 -11.05 -2.10
C GLU A 105 5.54 -11.87 -0.81
N GLU A 106 6.75 -12.33 -0.50
CA GLU A 106 7.02 -13.12 0.70
C GLU A 106 6.70 -12.36 1.98
N VAL A 107 7.14 -11.12 2.08
CA VAL A 107 6.89 -10.28 3.27
C VAL A 107 5.39 -10.02 3.45
N PHE A 108 4.68 -9.66 2.40
CA PHE A 108 3.24 -9.42 2.46
C PHE A 108 2.47 -10.70 2.79
N LYS A 109 2.83 -11.84 2.22
CA LYS A 109 2.24 -13.14 2.56
C LYS A 109 2.42 -13.46 4.04
N ASN A 110 3.63 -13.41 4.55
CA ASN A 110 3.93 -13.72 5.94
C ASN A 110 3.12 -12.85 6.93
N ARG A 111 2.84 -11.60 6.56
CA ARG A 111 2.13 -10.67 7.42
C ARG A 111 0.61 -10.71 7.26
N LEU A 112 0.10 -11.00 6.08
CA LEU A 112 -1.31 -10.80 5.73
C LEU A 112 -2.11 -12.08 5.47
N GLU A 113 -1.46 -13.21 5.21
CA GLU A 113 -2.18 -14.47 4.92
C GLU A 113 -3.09 -14.93 6.08
N ARG A 114 -2.70 -14.67 7.31
CA ARG A 114 -3.51 -15.02 8.49
C ARG A 114 -4.91 -14.37 8.51
N PHE A 115 -5.08 -13.28 7.75
CA PHE A 115 -6.35 -12.59 7.64
C PHE A 115 -7.20 -13.08 6.47
N GLY A 116 -6.79 -14.16 5.80
CA GLY A 116 -7.48 -14.70 4.63
C GLY A 116 -7.30 -13.89 3.35
N LEU A 117 -6.28 -13.04 3.29
CA LEU A 117 -6.00 -12.19 2.14
C LEU A 117 -5.18 -12.95 1.10
N SER A 118 -5.58 -12.83 -0.16
CA SER A 118 -4.86 -13.42 -1.29
C SER A 118 -3.81 -12.44 -1.81
N ILE A 119 -2.56 -12.87 -1.81
CA ILE A 119 -1.42 -12.10 -2.32
C ILE A 119 -0.82 -12.86 -3.47
N VAL A 120 -0.74 -12.20 -4.62
CA VAL A 120 -0.21 -12.78 -5.84
C VAL A 120 0.80 -11.82 -6.47
N SER A 121 1.82 -12.37 -7.11
CA SER A 121 2.78 -11.57 -7.85
C SER A 121 2.70 -11.84 -9.36
N MET A 122 3.02 -10.84 -10.13
CA MET A 122 3.19 -10.93 -11.58
C MET A 122 4.58 -10.44 -11.95
N SER A 123 5.37 -11.30 -12.56
CA SER A 123 6.73 -10.96 -12.99
C SER A 123 7.17 -11.86 -14.14
N ARG A 124 8.29 -11.53 -14.75
CA ARG A 124 8.89 -12.37 -15.81
C ARG A 124 9.28 -13.79 -15.34
N LEU A 125 9.37 -14.01 -14.04
CA LEU A 125 9.66 -15.32 -13.45
C LEU A 125 8.42 -16.22 -13.36
N ASN A 126 7.24 -15.68 -13.51
CA ASN A 126 6.00 -16.44 -13.50
C ASN A 126 5.71 -16.99 -14.91
N SER A 127 5.08 -18.15 -14.98
CA SER A 127 4.56 -18.63 -16.26
C SER A 127 3.36 -17.78 -16.70
N LYS A 128 3.14 -17.69 -18.02
CA LYS A 128 1.97 -16.97 -18.56
C LYS A 128 0.64 -17.52 -18.05
N GLU A 129 0.57 -18.80 -17.73
CA GLU A 129 -0.61 -19.45 -17.15
C GLU A 129 -0.83 -19.03 -15.70
N GLN A 130 0.25 -18.87 -14.95
CA GLN A 130 0.20 -18.43 -13.55
C GLN A 130 -0.24 -16.98 -13.45
N ASP A 131 0.22 -16.12 -14.36
CA ASP A 131 -0.20 -14.72 -14.42
C ASP A 131 -1.69 -14.58 -14.78
N LYS A 132 -2.21 -15.43 -15.69
CA LYS A 132 -3.64 -15.47 -16.00
C LYS A 132 -4.49 -15.88 -14.80
N LYS A 133 -4.05 -16.88 -14.02
CA LYS A 133 -4.74 -17.29 -12.79
C LYS A 133 -4.72 -16.18 -11.75
N ASN A 134 -3.62 -15.43 -11.65
CA ASN A 134 -3.47 -14.36 -10.69
C ASN A 134 -4.35 -13.14 -11.03
N LEU A 135 -4.72 -12.95 -12.28
CA LEU A 135 -5.62 -11.90 -12.73
C LEU A 135 -7.11 -12.27 -12.61
N SER A 136 -7.42 -13.53 -12.54
CA SER A 136 -8.79 -14.03 -12.35
C SER A 136 -9.13 -14.18 -10.88
#